data_5b8f07aaa14ae8b8331b8fa65c48a703
#
_entry.id   5b8f07aaa14ae8b8331b8fa65c48a703
#
_cell.length_a   1.000
_cell.length_b   1.000
_cell.length_c   1.000
_cell.angle_alpha   90.00
_cell.angle_beta   90.00
_cell.angle_gamma   90.00
#
_symmetry.space_group_name_H-M   'P 1'
#
loop_
_entity.id
_entity.type
_entity.pdbx_description
1 polymer ?
#
loop_
_entity_poly.entity_id
_entity_poly.type
_entity_poly.pdbx_seq_one_letter_code
_entity_poly.pdbx_strand_id
1 'polypeptide(L)'
;MTTSFDKSKLKVLLLEGIHPTAERIFRDAGYANIETVKTALTGEELKAKLEGVHFLGIRSRTTLTQDIFEAADKLVAVGCYCIGTNQVDLSAATEHGIVVFNAPYSNTRSVAELVLAEAILLLRGIPEKNAKAHRGGWVKTANDSFEIRGKTLGIVGYGSIGSQLSVLSESLGMRVIFYDVVSKLPLGNASQIPSLEGLLGQADVVTLHVPDLPSTRNLMDQERFSQMRPKSILINASRGTVVDIDGLTKALEEKHLLGTAIDVFPTEPKSNNDEFISPLRGFDNAILTPHIGGSTQE
;
A
#
# COMPACT_ATOMS: atom_id res chain seq x y z
N MET A 1 21.25 5.90 36.16
CA MET A 1 20.29 4.84 36.59
C MET A 1 20.70 3.56 35.86
N THR A 2 21.12 2.57 36.63
CA THR A 2 21.40 1.23 36.07
C THR A 2 20.06 0.63 35.66
N THR A 3 19.93 0.29 34.39
CA THR A 3 18.76 -0.46 33.88
C THR A 3 18.67 -1.78 34.64
N SER A 4 17.50 -2.11 35.16
CA SER A 4 17.27 -3.30 36.02
C SER A 4 17.37 -4.63 35.25
N PHE A 5 17.56 -4.60 33.93
CA PHE A 5 17.65 -5.78 33.10
C PHE A 5 18.84 -5.72 32.12
N ASP A 6 19.56 -6.85 32.02
CA ASP A 6 20.71 -7.00 31.13
C ASP A 6 20.22 -7.26 29.70
N LYS A 7 20.29 -6.24 28.84
CA LYS A 7 19.85 -6.30 27.45
C LYS A 7 20.60 -7.36 26.61
N SER A 8 21.83 -7.73 27.02
CA SER A 8 22.60 -8.75 26.31
C SER A 8 21.98 -10.16 26.37
N LYS A 9 21.08 -10.38 27.34
CA LYS A 9 20.36 -11.63 27.52
C LYS A 9 19.05 -11.70 26.71
N LEU A 10 18.60 -10.56 26.18
CA LEU A 10 17.37 -10.50 25.39
C LEU A 10 17.63 -10.95 23.97
N LYS A 11 16.88 -11.94 23.49
CA LYS A 11 16.98 -12.45 22.11
C LYS A 11 16.06 -11.65 21.19
N VAL A 12 16.63 -11.14 20.11
CA VAL A 12 15.94 -10.43 19.02
C VAL A 12 15.97 -11.29 17.77
N LEU A 13 14.82 -11.49 17.13
CA LEU A 13 14.71 -12.19 15.85
C LEU A 13 14.15 -11.23 14.80
N LEU A 14 14.89 -11.00 13.70
CA LEU A 14 14.47 -10.13 12.60
C LEU A 14 14.27 -10.99 11.34
N LEU A 15 13.05 -11.06 10.83
CA LEU A 15 12.67 -11.88 9.67
C LEU A 15 12.55 -11.03 8.39
N GLU A 16 12.36 -11.72 7.26
CA GLU A 16 12.02 -11.12 5.96
C GLU A 16 13.06 -10.13 5.43
N GLY A 17 14.33 -10.31 5.79
CA GLY A 17 15.39 -9.42 5.32
C GLY A 17 15.18 -7.96 5.74
N ILE A 18 14.69 -7.72 6.96
CA ILE A 18 14.66 -6.39 7.56
C ILE A 18 16.03 -5.71 7.40
N HIS A 19 16.02 -4.44 7.02
CA HIS A 19 17.22 -3.69 6.67
C HIS A 19 18.29 -3.76 7.78
N PRO A 20 19.59 -3.91 7.45
CA PRO A 20 20.67 -4.05 8.44
C PRO A 20 20.78 -2.89 9.44
N THR A 21 20.24 -1.72 9.12
CA THR A 21 20.15 -0.60 10.06
C THR A 21 19.37 -0.96 11.32
N ALA A 22 18.35 -1.82 11.24
CA ALA A 22 17.60 -2.26 12.41
C ALA A 22 18.50 -3.06 13.35
N GLU A 23 19.29 -4.00 12.83
CA GLU A 23 20.26 -4.75 13.63
C GLU A 23 21.27 -3.80 14.30
N ARG A 24 21.81 -2.83 13.55
CA ARG A 24 22.74 -1.83 14.09
C ARG A 24 22.12 -1.03 15.25
N ILE A 25 20.88 -0.56 15.09
CA ILE A 25 20.18 0.20 16.14
C ILE A 25 20.01 -0.65 17.41
N PHE A 26 19.66 -1.92 17.28
CA PHE A 26 19.57 -2.83 18.42
C PHE A 26 20.94 -3.01 19.11
N ARG A 27 22.02 -3.21 18.34
CA ARG A 27 23.37 -3.33 18.88
C ARG A 27 23.83 -2.07 19.59
N ASP A 28 23.61 -0.89 18.99
CA ASP A 28 23.93 0.40 19.57
C ASP A 28 23.12 0.65 20.88
N ALA A 29 21.92 0.09 20.97
CA ALA A 29 21.10 0.11 22.19
C ALA A 29 21.51 -0.92 23.26
N GLY A 30 22.54 -1.76 23.00
CA GLY A 30 23.10 -2.74 23.95
C GLY A 30 22.52 -4.15 23.85
N TYR A 31 21.76 -4.49 22.79
CA TYR A 31 21.30 -5.85 22.54
C TYR A 31 22.42 -6.62 21.80
N ALA A 32 22.86 -7.74 22.36
CA ALA A 32 23.94 -8.55 21.77
C ALA A 32 23.43 -9.77 21.03
N ASN A 33 22.30 -10.34 21.45
CA ASN A 33 21.75 -11.58 20.90
C ASN A 33 20.70 -11.30 19.82
N ILE A 34 21.16 -11.08 18.59
CA ILE A 34 20.31 -10.72 17.45
C ILE A 34 20.50 -11.76 16.33
N GLU A 35 19.41 -12.36 15.90
CA GLU A 35 19.37 -13.26 14.76
C GLU A 35 18.59 -12.61 13.61
N THR A 36 19.12 -12.71 12.38
CA THR A 36 18.47 -12.20 11.17
C THR A 36 18.21 -13.32 10.17
N VAL A 37 17.01 -13.36 9.59
CA VAL A 37 16.57 -14.33 8.58
C VAL A 37 16.04 -13.59 7.37
N LYS A 38 16.47 -13.98 6.17
CA LYS A 38 16.12 -13.27 4.92
C LYS A 38 14.70 -13.59 4.41
N THR A 39 14.11 -14.67 4.87
CA THR A 39 12.79 -15.16 4.42
C THR A 39 11.72 -14.94 5.48
N ALA A 40 10.46 -14.96 5.07
CA ALA A 40 9.35 -15.18 5.97
C ALA A 40 9.37 -16.62 6.48
N LEU A 41 8.96 -16.84 7.72
CA LEU A 41 8.78 -18.15 8.33
C LEU A 41 7.30 -18.38 8.64
N THR A 42 6.87 -19.64 8.63
CA THR A 42 5.47 -20.02 8.89
C THR A 42 5.38 -21.30 9.68
N GLY A 43 4.24 -21.53 10.36
CA GLY A 43 3.93 -22.78 11.04
C GLY A 43 4.98 -23.22 12.04
N GLU A 44 5.33 -24.50 12.03
CA GLU A 44 6.23 -25.11 13.01
C GLU A 44 7.68 -24.55 12.94
N GLU A 45 8.13 -24.12 11.76
CA GLU A 45 9.44 -23.47 11.62
C GLU A 45 9.48 -22.15 12.39
N LEU A 46 8.43 -21.35 12.28
CA LEU A 46 8.31 -20.08 13.02
C LEU A 46 8.23 -20.34 14.53
N LYS A 47 7.42 -21.31 14.96
CA LYS A 47 7.29 -21.69 16.38
C LYS A 47 8.64 -22.10 16.97
N ALA A 48 9.39 -22.96 16.28
CA ALA A 48 10.70 -23.39 16.73
C ALA A 48 11.70 -22.22 16.83
N LYS A 49 11.63 -21.25 15.92
CA LYS A 49 12.50 -20.06 15.94
C LYS A 49 12.13 -19.07 17.04
N LEU A 50 10.87 -19.05 17.47
CA LEU A 50 10.40 -18.16 18.54
C LEU A 50 10.79 -18.61 19.94
N GLU A 51 11.31 -19.83 20.12
CA GLU A 51 11.74 -20.31 21.42
C GLU A 51 12.76 -19.38 22.08
N GLY A 52 12.39 -18.83 23.21
CA GLY A 52 13.19 -17.89 24.00
C GLY A 52 13.38 -16.52 23.36
N VAL A 53 12.67 -16.16 22.27
CA VAL A 53 12.72 -14.84 21.63
C VAL A 53 11.91 -13.83 22.44
N HIS A 54 12.49 -12.64 22.66
CA HIS A 54 11.85 -11.53 23.41
C HIS A 54 11.29 -10.45 22.47
N PHE A 55 11.98 -10.19 21.36
CA PHE A 55 11.56 -9.20 20.36
C PHE A 55 11.58 -9.82 18.98
N LEU A 56 10.46 -9.72 18.28
CA LEU A 56 10.30 -10.20 16.91
C LEU A 56 10.10 -9.03 15.96
N GLY A 57 10.92 -8.96 14.90
CA GLY A 57 10.71 -8.06 13.78
C GLY A 57 10.21 -8.84 12.57
N ILE A 58 9.10 -8.39 11.97
CA ILE A 58 8.53 -8.94 10.74
C ILE A 58 8.26 -7.83 9.72
N ARG A 59 7.97 -8.22 8.48
CA ARG A 59 7.37 -7.33 7.49
C ARG A 59 5.94 -7.77 7.17
N SER A 60 5.58 -7.89 5.90
CA SER A 60 4.19 -8.14 5.47
C SER A 60 3.84 -9.61 5.20
N ARG A 61 4.81 -10.53 5.22
CA ARG A 61 4.60 -11.93 4.80
C ARG A 61 4.46 -12.92 5.96
N THR A 62 5.13 -12.69 7.07
CA THR A 62 5.05 -13.56 8.24
C THR A 62 3.70 -13.31 8.95
N THR A 63 2.89 -14.34 9.05
CA THR A 63 1.58 -14.27 9.74
C THR A 63 1.71 -14.75 11.17
N LEU A 64 1.23 -13.94 12.11
CA LEU A 64 1.22 -14.25 13.55
C LEU A 64 -0.23 -14.51 13.98
N THR A 65 -0.56 -15.78 14.10
CA THR A 65 -1.86 -16.30 14.52
C THR A 65 -1.84 -16.63 16.01
N GLN A 66 -3.00 -16.93 16.59
CA GLN A 66 -3.12 -17.28 18.00
C GLN A 66 -2.16 -18.42 18.41
N ASP A 67 -2.08 -19.50 17.62
CA ASP A 67 -1.21 -20.64 17.90
C ASP A 67 0.31 -20.31 17.84
N ILE A 68 0.69 -19.27 17.12
CA ILE A 68 2.06 -18.73 17.12
C ILE A 68 2.34 -17.99 18.43
N PHE A 69 1.39 -17.17 18.91
CA PHE A 69 1.54 -16.46 20.18
C PHE A 69 1.55 -17.43 21.39
N GLU A 70 0.73 -18.49 21.35
CA GLU A 70 0.73 -19.55 22.35
C GLU A 70 2.09 -20.26 22.47
N ALA A 71 2.83 -20.41 21.36
CA ALA A 71 4.14 -21.04 21.33
C ALA A 71 5.29 -20.08 21.72
N ALA A 72 5.03 -18.78 21.79
CA ALA A 72 6.07 -17.75 21.99
C ALA A 72 6.25 -17.41 23.48
N ASP A 73 6.90 -18.28 24.23
CA ASP A 73 7.00 -18.30 25.70
C ASP A 73 7.60 -17.04 26.37
N LYS A 74 8.42 -16.27 25.61
CA LYS A 74 9.13 -15.09 26.12
C LYS A 74 8.92 -13.81 25.29
N LEU A 75 8.03 -13.87 24.31
CA LEU A 75 7.81 -12.75 23.40
C LEU A 75 7.15 -11.57 24.14
N VAL A 76 7.79 -10.42 24.11
CA VAL A 76 7.34 -9.18 24.77
C VAL A 76 6.76 -8.21 23.75
N ALA A 77 7.40 -8.11 22.57
CA ALA A 77 6.95 -7.19 21.55
C ALA A 77 7.22 -7.69 20.13
N VAL A 78 6.33 -7.29 19.23
CA VAL A 78 6.45 -7.47 17.77
C VAL A 78 6.60 -6.10 17.10
N GLY A 79 7.61 -5.96 16.25
CA GLY A 79 7.77 -4.81 15.36
C GLY A 79 7.39 -5.19 13.92
N CYS A 80 6.31 -4.60 13.40
CA CYS A 80 5.97 -4.69 11.98
C CYS A 80 6.73 -3.59 11.23
N TYR A 81 7.78 -3.95 10.49
CA TYR A 81 8.57 -3.03 9.66
C TYR A 81 7.83 -2.72 8.34
N CYS A 82 6.55 -2.37 8.47
CA CYS A 82 5.62 -1.99 7.41
C CYS A 82 4.46 -1.18 8.01
N ILE A 83 3.58 -0.65 7.16
CA ILE A 83 2.41 0.12 7.63
C ILE A 83 1.31 -0.80 8.16
N GLY A 84 0.98 -1.87 7.40
CA GLY A 84 -0.13 -2.77 7.74
C GLY A 84 0.22 -3.70 8.89
N THR A 85 -0.80 -4.07 9.67
CA THR A 85 -0.72 -5.06 10.75
C THR A 85 -1.68 -6.24 10.50
N ASN A 86 -2.25 -6.37 9.32
CA ASN A 86 -3.25 -7.41 8.99
C ASN A 86 -2.68 -8.83 9.10
N GLN A 87 -1.34 -8.99 9.02
CA GLN A 87 -0.64 -10.26 9.22
C GLN A 87 -0.50 -10.66 10.69
N VAL A 88 -0.96 -9.82 11.63
CA VAL A 88 -0.87 -10.05 13.08
C VAL A 88 -2.27 -10.14 13.66
N ASP A 89 -2.58 -11.21 14.36
CA ASP A 89 -3.77 -11.30 15.20
C ASP A 89 -3.57 -10.42 16.44
N LEU A 90 -4.07 -9.17 16.36
CA LEU A 90 -3.93 -8.20 17.44
C LEU A 90 -4.70 -8.57 18.70
N SER A 91 -5.80 -9.32 18.57
CA SER A 91 -6.56 -9.81 19.73
C SER A 91 -5.75 -10.83 20.48
N ALA A 92 -5.20 -11.83 19.80
CA ALA A 92 -4.33 -12.83 20.39
C ALA A 92 -3.06 -12.20 21.01
N ALA A 93 -2.43 -11.23 20.32
CA ALA A 93 -1.28 -10.49 20.89
C ALA A 93 -1.64 -9.81 22.22
N THR A 94 -2.82 -9.16 22.27
CA THR A 94 -3.31 -8.47 23.48
C THR A 94 -3.59 -9.47 24.61
N GLU A 95 -4.21 -10.61 24.33
CA GLU A 95 -4.50 -11.66 25.31
C GLU A 95 -3.21 -12.23 25.93
N HIS A 96 -2.12 -12.29 25.15
CA HIS A 96 -0.80 -12.74 25.62
C HIS A 96 0.06 -11.60 26.19
N GLY A 97 -0.46 -10.37 26.27
CA GLY A 97 0.28 -9.21 26.80
C GLY A 97 1.44 -8.77 25.90
N ILE A 98 1.41 -9.09 24.59
CA ILE A 98 2.45 -8.78 23.63
C ILE A 98 2.12 -7.46 22.93
N VAL A 99 3.06 -6.50 22.99
CA VAL A 99 2.87 -5.20 22.33
C VAL A 99 3.23 -5.29 20.86
N VAL A 100 2.38 -4.74 19.98
CA VAL A 100 2.62 -4.71 18.53
C VAL A 100 2.85 -3.27 18.09
N PHE A 101 3.99 -3.02 17.48
CA PHE A 101 4.36 -1.74 16.86
C PHE A 101 4.37 -1.86 15.34
N ASN A 102 4.06 -0.79 14.64
CA ASN A 102 4.21 -0.71 13.18
C ASN A 102 5.00 0.56 12.79
N ALA A 103 5.32 0.68 11.51
CA ALA A 103 6.02 1.83 10.93
C ALA A 103 5.06 2.63 10.01
N PRO A 104 4.13 3.43 10.57
CA PRO A 104 2.99 3.99 9.83
C PRO A 104 3.37 5.09 8.82
N TYR A 105 4.61 5.59 8.86
CA TYR A 105 5.05 6.73 8.03
C TYR A 105 6.24 6.40 7.13
N SER A 106 6.84 5.21 7.24
CA SER A 106 8.14 4.88 6.64
C SER A 106 8.15 4.95 5.11
N ASN A 107 7.05 4.62 4.45
CA ASN A 107 6.96 4.60 2.99
C ASN A 107 5.96 5.65 2.43
N THR A 108 5.56 6.62 3.24
CA THR A 108 4.57 7.64 2.82
C THR A 108 5.00 8.34 1.54
N ARG A 109 6.27 8.72 1.45
CA ARG A 109 6.84 9.43 0.30
C ARG A 109 6.90 8.53 -0.94
N SER A 110 7.37 7.30 -0.79
CA SER A 110 7.50 6.33 -1.87
C SER A 110 6.17 6.08 -2.58
N VAL A 111 5.10 5.84 -1.80
CA VAL A 111 3.75 5.63 -2.36
C VAL A 111 3.23 6.89 -3.03
N ALA A 112 3.41 8.07 -2.43
CA ALA A 112 2.93 9.32 -3.01
C ALA A 112 3.62 9.62 -4.35
N GLU A 113 4.91 9.34 -4.48
CA GLU A 113 5.67 9.51 -5.73
C GLU A 113 5.24 8.52 -6.80
N LEU A 114 5.04 7.24 -6.46
CA LEU A 114 4.53 6.25 -7.41
C LEU A 114 3.18 6.68 -7.99
N VAL A 115 2.21 7.01 -7.12
CA VAL A 115 0.86 7.43 -7.53
C VAL A 115 0.89 8.66 -8.42
N LEU A 116 1.75 9.64 -8.09
CA LEU A 116 1.90 10.84 -8.91
C LEU A 116 2.47 10.52 -10.30
N ALA A 117 3.47 9.64 -10.38
CA ALA A 117 4.04 9.17 -11.63
C ALA A 117 3.00 8.43 -12.47
N GLU A 118 2.24 7.52 -11.87
CA GLU A 118 1.16 6.77 -12.51
C GLU A 118 0.07 7.70 -13.07
N ALA A 119 -0.33 8.73 -12.32
CA ALA A 119 -1.29 9.72 -12.78
C ALA A 119 -0.80 10.44 -14.06
N ILE A 120 0.47 10.84 -14.10
CA ILE A 120 1.07 11.47 -15.29
C ILE A 120 1.10 10.50 -16.47
N LEU A 121 1.58 9.27 -16.24
CA LEU A 121 1.71 8.25 -17.28
C LEU A 121 0.35 7.91 -17.91
N LEU A 122 -0.67 7.73 -17.08
CA LEU A 122 -2.02 7.38 -17.52
C LEU A 122 -2.70 8.54 -18.26
N LEU A 123 -2.63 9.77 -17.75
CA LEU A 123 -3.16 10.95 -18.43
C LEU A 123 -2.52 11.18 -19.80
N ARG A 124 -1.27 10.77 -19.98
CA ARG A 124 -0.54 10.85 -21.26
C ARG A 124 -0.78 9.64 -22.16
N GLY A 125 -1.47 8.59 -21.68
CA GLY A 125 -1.65 7.32 -22.38
C GLY A 125 -0.31 6.62 -22.70
N ILE A 126 0.68 6.79 -21.80
CA ILE A 126 2.02 6.21 -21.98
C ILE A 126 1.98 4.68 -21.98
N PRO A 127 1.27 3.99 -21.05
CA PRO A 127 1.29 2.53 -20.99
C PRO A 127 0.87 1.89 -22.33
N GLU A 128 -0.26 2.31 -22.88
CA GLU A 128 -0.78 1.81 -24.15
C GLU A 128 0.18 2.11 -25.32
N LYS A 129 0.68 3.34 -25.40
CA LYS A 129 1.61 3.75 -26.48
C LYS A 129 2.93 2.99 -26.38
N ASN A 130 3.44 2.79 -25.15
CA ASN A 130 4.65 2.02 -24.88
C ASN A 130 4.46 0.55 -25.29
N ALA A 131 3.37 -0.09 -24.87
CA ALA A 131 3.06 -1.46 -25.24
C ALA A 131 2.94 -1.64 -26.75
N LYS A 132 2.29 -0.71 -27.45
CA LYS A 132 2.20 -0.71 -28.92
C LYS A 132 3.57 -0.53 -29.59
N ALA A 133 4.42 0.37 -29.08
CA ALA A 133 5.75 0.57 -29.62
C ALA A 133 6.64 -0.67 -29.49
N HIS A 134 6.58 -1.38 -28.34
CA HIS A 134 7.26 -2.65 -28.15
C HIS A 134 6.79 -3.76 -29.10
N ARG A 135 5.54 -3.68 -29.57
CA ARG A 135 4.99 -4.59 -30.59
C ARG A 135 5.21 -4.11 -32.03
N GLY A 136 6.06 -3.08 -32.23
CA GLY A 136 6.39 -2.55 -33.56
C GLY A 136 5.38 -1.54 -34.12
N GLY A 137 4.36 -1.14 -33.36
CA GLY A 137 3.39 -0.11 -33.77
C GLY A 137 3.93 1.30 -33.50
N TRP A 138 3.48 2.27 -34.32
CA TRP A 138 3.83 3.66 -34.17
C TRP A 138 2.56 4.53 -34.09
N VAL A 139 2.20 5.00 -32.88
CA VAL A 139 0.99 5.78 -32.63
C VAL A 139 1.35 7.18 -32.13
N LYS A 140 1.48 8.12 -33.08
CA LYS A 140 1.71 9.54 -32.78
C LYS A 140 0.36 10.26 -32.83
N THR A 141 -0.27 10.44 -31.66
CA THR A 141 -1.56 11.13 -31.52
C THR A 141 -1.63 11.91 -30.22
N ALA A 142 -2.36 13.01 -30.22
CA ALA A 142 -2.73 13.77 -29.04
C ALA A 142 -4.10 13.36 -28.47
N ASN A 143 -4.82 12.47 -29.16
CA ASN A 143 -6.12 12.00 -28.68
C ASN A 143 -5.96 11.32 -27.33
N ASP A 144 -6.85 11.67 -26.39
CA ASP A 144 -6.85 11.16 -25.02
C ASP A 144 -5.47 11.27 -24.32
N SER A 145 -4.73 12.35 -24.64
CA SER A 145 -3.44 12.70 -23.99
C SER A 145 -3.53 14.08 -23.37
N PHE A 146 -3.40 14.15 -22.06
CA PHE A 146 -3.62 15.36 -21.28
C PHE A 146 -2.38 15.74 -20.46
N GLU A 147 -2.17 17.02 -20.24
CA GLU A 147 -1.28 17.52 -19.20
C GLU A 147 -1.93 17.32 -17.83
N ILE A 148 -1.11 17.11 -16.79
CA ILE A 148 -1.59 17.02 -15.42
C ILE A 148 -2.06 18.38 -14.87
N ARG A 149 -1.47 19.48 -15.36
CA ARG A 149 -1.81 20.84 -14.97
C ARG A 149 -3.28 21.14 -15.24
N GLY A 150 -3.98 21.70 -14.25
CA GLY A 150 -5.40 22.03 -14.33
C GLY A 150 -6.35 20.85 -14.19
N LYS A 151 -5.83 19.61 -14.04
CA LYS A 151 -6.66 18.43 -13.72
C LYS A 151 -6.99 18.37 -12.26
N THR A 152 -8.11 17.73 -11.94
CA THR A 152 -8.57 17.51 -10.57
C THR A 152 -8.14 16.14 -10.07
N LEU A 153 -7.36 16.12 -9.00
CA LEU A 153 -7.04 14.91 -8.24
C LEU A 153 -8.05 14.73 -7.13
N GLY A 154 -8.76 13.61 -7.12
CA GLY A 154 -9.65 13.18 -6.05
C GLY A 154 -8.97 12.13 -5.17
N ILE A 155 -8.72 12.45 -3.91
CA ILE A 155 -8.07 11.59 -2.94
C ILE A 155 -9.11 10.98 -2.01
N VAL A 156 -9.24 9.66 -2.00
CA VAL A 156 -10.11 8.93 -1.07
C VAL A 156 -9.25 8.42 0.09
N GLY A 157 -9.41 9.03 1.27
CA GLY A 157 -8.55 8.81 2.44
C GLY A 157 -7.44 9.87 2.53
N TYR A 158 -7.65 10.90 3.35
CA TYR A 158 -6.69 12.01 3.54
C TYR A 158 -5.82 11.79 4.77
N GLY A 159 -5.14 10.62 4.79
CA GLY A 159 -4.13 10.24 5.79
C GLY A 159 -2.74 10.75 5.42
N SER A 160 -1.69 10.10 5.94
CA SER A 160 -0.29 10.52 5.72
C SER A 160 0.10 10.51 4.23
N ILE A 161 -0.29 9.48 3.47
CA ILE A 161 0.00 9.40 2.03
C ILE A 161 -0.84 10.42 1.25
N GLY A 162 -2.15 10.45 1.48
CA GLY A 162 -3.06 11.35 0.75
C GLY A 162 -2.71 12.82 0.94
N SER A 163 -2.36 13.24 2.16
CA SER A 163 -1.94 14.61 2.43
C SER A 163 -0.59 14.97 1.80
N GLN A 164 0.38 14.06 1.81
CA GLN A 164 1.65 14.28 1.12
C GLN A 164 1.49 14.33 -0.39
N LEU A 165 0.68 13.43 -0.95
CA LEU A 165 0.35 13.43 -2.38
C LEU A 165 -0.33 14.73 -2.79
N SER A 166 -1.24 15.29 -1.95
CA SER A 166 -1.92 16.55 -2.26
C SER A 166 -0.93 17.70 -2.48
N VAL A 167 0.07 17.83 -1.60
CA VAL A 167 1.12 18.86 -1.71
C VAL A 167 1.96 18.69 -2.97
N LEU A 168 2.34 17.45 -3.31
CA LEU A 168 3.10 17.15 -4.52
C LEU A 168 2.31 17.47 -5.79
N SER A 169 1.02 17.10 -5.81
CA SER A 169 0.14 17.31 -6.96
C SER A 169 -0.18 18.79 -7.18
N GLU A 170 -0.35 19.54 -6.11
CA GLU A 170 -0.50 21.00 -6.17
C GLU A 170 0.69 21.66 -6.82
N SER A 171 1.93 21.23 -6.50
CA SER A 171 3.16 21.77 -7.09
C SER A 171 3.24 21.60 -8.62
N LEU A 172 2.51 20.61 -9.16
CA LEU A 172 2.37 20.37 -10.60
C LEU A 172 1.13 21.05 -11.21
N GLY A 173 0.46 21.91 -10.44
CA GLY A 173 -0.69 22.68 -10.90
C GLY A 173 -2.01 21.90 -10.96
N MET A 174 -2.16 20.81 -10.22
CA MET A 174 -3.44 20.14 -10.05
C MET A 174 -4.33 20.88 -9.04
N ARG A 175 -5.64 20.81 -9.24
CA ARG A 175 -6.63 21.06 -8.20
C ARG A 175 -6.79 19.79 -7.38
N VAL A 176 -6.73 19.88 -6.05
CA VAL A 176 -6.88 18.73 -5.18
C VAL A 176 -8.21 18.80 -4.43
N ILE A 177 -8.98 17.72 -4.50
CA ILE A 177 -10.14 17.46 -3.67
C ILE A 177 -9.96 16.15 -2.93
N PHE A 178 -10.53 16.02 -1.73
CA PHE A 178 -10.44 14.77 -1.00
C PHE A 178 -11.74 14.43 -0.26
N TYR A 179 -11.93 13.15 -0.02
CA TYR A 179 -12.96 12.60 0.84
C TYR A 179 -12.31 11.78 1.96
N ASP A 180 -12.77 11.97 3.18
CA ASP A 180 -12.41 11.18 4.35
C ASP A 180 -13.64 11.03 5.24
N VAL A 181 -13.73 9.92 5.98
CA VAL A 181 -14.84 9.64 6.91
C VAL A 181 -14.86 10.56 8.12
N VAL A 182 -13.74 11.26 8.38
CA VAL A 182 -13.63 12.27 9.42
C VAL A 182 -13.21 13.62 8.82
N SER A 183 -13.52 14.69 9.51
CA SER A 183 -13.04 16.02 9.12
C SER A 183 -11.54 16.10 9.25
N LYS A 184 -10.85 16.55 8.20
CA LYS A 184 -9.40 16.72 8.13
C LYS A 184 -9.04 18.16 7.82
N LEU A 185 -7.93 18.61 8.38
CA LEU A 185 -7.36 19.90 8.00
C LEU A 185 -6.74 19.79 6.60
N PRO A 186 -7.24 20.55 5.61
CA PRO A 186 -6.66 20.52 4.26
C PRO A 186 -5.29 21.19 4.23
N LEU A 187 -4.39 20.68 3.37
CA LEU A 187 -3.09 21.29 3.09
C LEU A 187 -3.12 21.96 1.72
N GLY A 188 -2.48 23.11 1.59
CA GLY A 188 -2.39 23.84 0.33
C GLY A 188 -3.77 24.19 -0.26
N ASN A 189 -3.97 23.85 -1.55
CA ASN A 189 -5.23 24.10 -2.27
C ASN A 189 -6.28 22.99 -2.10
N ALA A 190 -5.98 21.95 -1.31
CA ALA A 190 -6.87 20.82 -1.12
C ALA A 190 -8.20 21.23 -0.45
N SER A 191 -9.31 20.64 -0.91
CA SER A 191 -10.64 20.91 -0.37
C SER A 191 -11.36 19.61 -0.04
N GLN A 192 -11.94 19.50 1.17
CA GLN A 192 -12.73 18.33 1.54
C GLN A 192 -14.09 18.34 0.88
N ILE A 193 -14.47 17.24 0.24
CA ILE A 193 -15.78 17.03 -0.36
C ILE A 193 -16.62 16.20 0.61
N PRO A 194 -17.90 16.55 0.82
CA PRO A 194 -18.73 15.95 1.87
C PRO A 194 -19.14 14.49 1.57
N SER A 195 -19.07 14.04 0.33
CA SER A 195 -19.42 12.67 -0.05
C SER A 195 -18.46 12.08 -1.07
N LEU A 196 -18.36 10.75 -1.10
CA LEU A 196 -17.55 10.03 -2.07
C LEU A 196 -18.06 10.26 -3.50
N GLU A 197 -19.38 10.19 -3.69
CA GLU A 197 -20.05 10.41 -4.98
C GLU A 197 -19.75 11.81 -5.54
N GLY A 198 -19.78 12.81 -4.66
CA GLY A 198 -19.43 14.18 -5.02
C GLY A 198 -17.97 14.34 -5.45
N LEU A 199 -17.04 13.55 -4.88
CA LEU A 199 -15.65 13.51 -5.30
C LEU A 199 -15.52 12.80 -6.65
N LEU A 200 -16.13 11.61 -6.82
CA LEU A 200 -16.04 10.81 -8.05
C LEU A 200 -16.52 11.59 -9.28
N GLY A 201 -17.63 12.34 -9.14
CA GLY A 201 -18.20 13.17 -10.22
C GLY A 201 -17.36 14.40 -10.61
N GLN A 202 -16.34 14.77 -9.82
CA GLN A 202 -15.49 15.95 -10.07
C GLN A 202 -14.04 15.61 -10.48
N ALA A 203 -13.54 14.44 -10.09
CA ALA A 203 -12.14 14.09 -10.27
C ALA A 203 -11.81 13.61 -11.68
N ASP A 204 -10.70 14.07 -12.25
CA ASP A 204 -10.09 13.50 -13.46
C ASP A 204 -9.23 12.28 -13.13
N VAL A 205 -8.63 12.27 -11.93
CA VAL A 205 -7.87 11.15 -11.37
C VAL A 205 -8.39 10.87 -9.97
N VAL A 206 -8.81 9.65 -9.70
CA VAL A 206 -9.20 9.18 -8.37
C VAL A 206 -8.12 8.25 -7.83
N THR A 207 -7.67 8.48 -6.61
CA THR A 207 -6.68 7.64 -5.94
C THR A 207 -7.14 7.24 -4.54
N LEU A 208 -6.88 5.98 -4.18
CA LEU A 208 -7.36 5.37 -2.95
C LEU A 208 -6.22 5.24 -1.95
N HIS A 209 -6.44 5.72 -0.72
CA HIS A 209 -5.50 5.68 0.40
C HIS A 209 -6.21 5.31 1.71
N VAL A 210 -7.03 4.27 1.66
CA VAL A 210 -7.85 3.79 2.78
C VAL A 210 -7.32 2.44 3.31
N PRO A 211 -7.53 2.14 4.60
CA PRO A 211 -7.16 0.84 5.18
C PRO A 211 -8.09 -0.29 4.69
N ASP A 212 -7.70 -1.54 4.91
CA ASP A 212 -8.56 -2.73 4.74
C ASP A 212 -9.46 -2.88 5.96
N LEU A 213 -10.71 -2.52 5.81
CA LEU A 213 -11.76 -2.60 6.83
C LEU A 213 -13.03 -3.19 6.20
N PRO A 214 -13.96 -3.74 6.98
CA PRO A 214 -15.26 -4.17 6.46
C PRO A 214 -16.00 -3.05 5.69
N SER A 215 -15.86 -1.78 6.12
CA SER A 215 -16.48 -0.62 5.50
C SER A 215 -15.80 -0.13 4.23
N THR A 216 -14.57 -0.56 3.95
CA THR A 216 -13.83 -0.20 2.74
C THR A 216 -13.72 -1.33 1.73
N ARG A 217 -14.24 -2.51 2.05
CA ARG A 217 -14.28 -3.65 1.13
C ARG A 217 -15.20 -3.33 -0.05
N ASN A 218 -14.70 -3.53 -1.27
CA ASN A 218 -15.40 -3.15 -2.50
C ASN A 218 -15.93 -1.71 -2.47
N LEU A 219 -15.17 -0.80 -1.83
CA LEU A 219 -15.52 0.61 -1.78
C LEU A 219 -15.70 1.19 -3.19
N MET A 220 -14.90 0.72 -4.15
CA MET A 220 -15.06 1.01 -5.56
C MET A 220 -15.66 -0.21 -6.23
N ASP A 221 -16.98 -0.21 -6.32
CA ASP A 221 -17.82 -1.21 -7.01
C ASP A 221 -18.30 -0.70 -8.37
N GLN A 222 -19.07 -1.51 -9.09
CA GLN A 222 -19.59 -1.17 -10.42
C GLN A 222 -20.45 0.12 -10.39
N GLU A 223 -21.24 0.35 -9.34
CA GLU A 223 -22.07 1.55 -9.23
C GLU A 223 -21.20 2.80 -9.11
N ARG A 224 -20.16 2.76 -8.26
CA ARG A 224 -19.24 3.87 -8.08
C ARG A 224 -18.36 4.13 -9.30
N PHE A 225 -17.99 3.10 -10.06
CA PHE A 225 -17.36 3.33 -11.36
C PHE A 225 -18.23 4.12 -12.31
N SER A 226 -19.54 3.87 -12.33
CA SER A 226 -20.47 4.65 -13.16
C SER A 226 -20.62 6.11 -12.73
N GLN A 227 -20.34 6.43 -11.46
CA GLN A 227 -20.37 7.79 -10.91
C GLN A 227 -19.08 8.57 -11.20
N MET A 228 -17.99 7.88 -11.57
CA MET A 228 -16.75 8.54 -11.99
C MET A 228 -16.96 9.30 -13.30
N ARG A 229 -16.21 10.38 -13.48
CA ARG A 229 -16.27 11.12 -14.74
C ARG A 229 -15.86 10.21 -15.91
N PRO A 230 -16.56 10.29 -17.07
CA PRO A 230 -16.11 9.63 -18.26
C PRO A 230 -14.66 10.01 -18.61
N LYS A 231 -13.84 9.03 -18.98
CA LYS A 231 -12.41 9.17 -19.28
C LYS A 231 -11.57 9.63 -18.08
N SER A 232 -12.03 9.42 -16.86
CA SER A 232 -11.20 9.56 -15.68
C SER A 232 -10.31 8.34 -15.46
N ILE A 233 -9.44 8.42 -14.45
CA ILE A 233 -8.44 7.40 -14.11
C ILE A 233 -8.66 6.96 -12.67
N LEU A 234 -8.54 5.65 -12.41
CA LEU A 234 -8.46 5.10 -11.06
C LEU A 234 -7.05 4.63 -10.76
N ILE A 235 -6.54 4.96 -9.56
CA ILE A 235 -5.28 4.47 -9.01
C ILE A 235 -5.55 3.82 -7.64
N ASN A 236 -5.09 2.59 -7.46
CA ASN A 236 -5.16 1.90 -6.17
C ASN A 236 -3.78 1.40 -5.74
N ALA A 237 -3.15 2.13 -4.83
CA ALA A 237 -1.93 1.76 -4.12
C ALA A 237 -2.21 1.63 -2.60
N SER A 238 -3.43 1.20 -2.22
CA SER A 238 -3.84 1.05 -0.81
C SER A 238 -4.01 -0.41 -0.40
N ARG A 239 -5.16 -1.02 -0.72
CA ARG A 239 -5.46 -2.43 -0.44
C ARG A 239 -6.27 -3.04 -1.59
N GLY A 240 -5.97 -4.28 -1.94
CA GLY A 240 -6.63 -4.98 -3.05
C GLY A 240 -8.13 -5.17 -2.85
N THR A 241 -8.56 -5.41 -1.62
CA THR A 241 -9.96 -5.62 -1.24
C THR A 241 -10.87 -4.39 -1.42
N VAL A 242 -10.29 -3.20 -1.63
CA VAL A 242 -11.02 -1.93 -1.76
C VAL A 242 -11.69 -1.79 -3.13
N VAL A 243 -11.19 -2.48 -4.15
CA VAL A 243 -11.65 -2.39 -5.54
C VAL A 243 -12.28 -3.70 -5.97
N ASP A 244 -13.49 -3.65 -6.49
CA ASP A 244 -14.10 -4.72 -7.27
C ASP A 244 -13.42 -4.80 -8.64
N ILE A 245 -12.59 -5.83 -8.83
CA ILE A 245 -11.81 -6.02 -10.05
C ILE A 245 -12.69 -6.32 -11.28
N ASP A 246 -13.80 -7.02 -11.09
CA ASP A 246 -14.72 -7.31 -12.18
C ASP A 246 -15.46 -6.05 -12.64
N GLY A 247 -15.90 -5.23 -11.70
CA GLY A 247 -16.47 -3.91 -11.97
C GLY A 247 -15.49 -2.97 -12.67
N LEU A 248 -14.23 -2.95 -12.24
CA LEU A 248 -13.16 -2.18 -12.90
C LEU A 248 -12.90 -2.66 -14.33
N THR A 249 -12.82 -3.98 -14.52
CA THR A 249 -12.62 -4.60 -15.84
C THR A 249 -13.71 -4.15 -16.80
N LYS A 250 -14.97 -4.21 -16.38
CA LYS A 250 -16.11 -3.75 -17.18
C LYS A 250 -16.03 -2.25 -17.52
N ALA A 251 -15.65 -1.40 -16.57
CA ALA A 251 -15.50 0.04 -16.79
C ALA A 251 -14.39 0.36 -17.83
N LEU A 252 -13.34 -0.47 -17.89
CA LEU A 252 -12.27 -0.36 -18.90
C LEU A 252 -12.75 -0.86 -20.28
N GLU A 253 -13.45 -2.00 -20.34
CA GLU A 253 -14.03 -2.55 -21.58
C GLU A 253 -15.01 -1.58 -22.24
N GLU A 254 -15.87 -0.96 -21.45
CA GLU A 254 -16.84 0.06 -21.88
C GLU A 254 -16.17 1.40 -22.21
N LYS A 255 -14.84 1.53 -22.00
CA LYS A 255 -14.07 2.77 -22.19
C LYS A 255 -14.60 3.96 -21.38
N HIS A 256 -15.29 3.66 -20.29
CA HIS A 256 -15.73 4.67 -19.35
C HIS A 256 -14.52 5.30 -18.62
N LEU A 257 -13.57 4.46 -18.21
CA LEU A 257 -12.28 4.91 -17.68
C LEU A 257 -11.22 4.98 -18.79
N LEU A 258 -10.37 5.99 -18.72
CA LEU A 258 -9.23 6.16 -19.62
C LEU A 258 -8.14 5.13 -19.36
N GLY A 259 -7.95 4.76 -18.10
CA GLY A 259 -6.98 3.77 -17.65
C GLY A 259 -6.99 3.59 -16.15
N THR A 260 -6.15 2.70 -15.66
CA THR A 260 -6.02 2.41 -14.24
C THR A 260 -4.58 2.08 -13.86
N ALA A 261 -4.21 2.32 -12.59
CA ALA A 261 -3.00 1.76 -11.99
C ALA A 261 -3.38 0.98 -10.72
N ILE A 262 -2.94 -0.26 -10.64
CA ILE A 262 -3.23 -1.17 -9.53
C ILE A 262 -1.92 -1.76 -9.02
N ASP A 263 -1.54 -1.36 -7.82
CA ASP A 263 -0.35 -1.86 -7.12
C ASP A 263 -0.68 -3.02 -6.17
N VAL A 264 -1.96 -3.17 -5.80
CA VAL A 264 -2.44 -4.13 -4.80
C VAL A 264 -3.65 -4.91 -5.32
N PHE A 265 -3.72 -6.20 -5.03
CA PHE A 265 -4.74 -7.09 -5.59
C PHE A 265 -5.49 -7.85 -4.49
N PRO A 266 -6.77 -8.24 -4.69
CA PRO A 266 -7.52 -9.07 -3.73
C PRO A 266 -6.82 -10.41 -3.43
N THR A 267 -6.14 -10.96 -4.43
CA THR A 267 -5.31 -12.16 -4.32
C THR A 267 -3.95 -11.87 -4.92
N GLU A 268 -2.92 -11.90 -4.08
CA GLU A 268 -1.53 -11.67 -4.48
C GLU A 268 -0.75 -12.98 -4.46
N PRO A 269 0.22 -13.17 -5.38
CA PRO A 269 1.15 -14.30 -5.36
C PRO A 269 1.92 -14.36 -4.03
N LYS A 270 2.09 -15.56 -3.49
CA LYS A 270 2.85 -15.76 -2.24
C LYS A 270 4.35 -15.61 -2.42
N SER A 271 4.84 -15.84 -3.64
CA SER A 271 6.26 -15.72 -3.99
C SER A 271 6.45 -15.11 -5.38
N ASN A 272 7.66 -14.63 -5.67
CA ASN A 272 8.02 -14.09 -6.99
C ASN A 272 8.01 -15.14 -8.11
N ASN A 273 7.89 -16.43 -7.78
CA ASN A 273 7.84 -17.53 -8.73
C ASN A 273 6.41 -18.00 -9.04
N ASP A 274 5.43 -17.51 -8.31
CA ASP A 274 4.03 -17.87 -8.50
C ASP A 274 3.43 -17.06 -9.66
N GLU A 275 2.51 -17.67 -10.40
CA GLU A 275 1.84 -16.97 -11.49
C GLU A 275 0.90 -15.90 -10.95
N PHE A 276 1.00 -14.70 -11.49
CA PHE A 276 0.05 -13.62 -11.24
C PHE A 276 -1.13 -13.73 -12.20
N ILE A 277 -2.34 -13.89 -11.65
CA ILE A 277 -3.58 -14.02 -12.41
C ILE A 277 -4.48 -12.82 -12.13
N SER A 278 -4.83 -12.07 -13.18
CA SER A 278 -5.78 -10.96 -13.10
C SER A 278 -6.38 -10.69 -14.50
N PRO A 279 -7.69 -10.38 -14.59
CA PRO A 279 -8.29 -9.97 -15.85
C PRO A 279 -7.70 -8.67 -16.39
N LEU A 280 -7.14 -7.84 -15.54
CA LEU A 280 -6.51 -6.56 -15.91
C LEU A 280 -5.26 -6.73 -16.80
N ARG A 281 -4.64 -7.91 -16.83
CA ARG A 281 -3.47 -8.21 -17.71
C ARG A 281 -3.78 -8.04 -19.21
N GLY A 282 -5.04 -8.06 -19.59
CA GLY A 282 -5.47 -7.87 -20.98
C GLY A 282 -5.51 -6.41 -21.47
N PHE A 283 -5.27 -5.44 -20.57
CA PHE A 283 -5.44 -4.02 -20.88
C PHE A 283 -4.10 -3.28 -20.99
N ASP A 284 -3.78 -2.79 -22.18
CA ASP A 284 -2.57 -1.97 -22.42
C ASP A 284 -2.62 -0.61 -21.70
N ASN A 285 -3.81 -0.12 -21.33
CA ASN A 285 -4.04 1.11 -20.56
C ASN A 285 -4.14 0.87 -19.04
N ALA A 286 -3.71 -0.30 -18.57
CA ALA A 286 -3.54 -0.61 -17.16
C ALA A 286 -2.05 -0.66 -16.79
N ILE A 287 -1.66 0.00 -15.70
CA ILE A 287 -0.38 -0.18 -15.03
C ILE A 287 -0.61 -1.17 -13.89
N LEU A 288 0.12 -2.29 -13.90
CA LEU A 288 0.02 -3.32 -12.87
C LEU A 288 1.40 -3.46 -12.22
N THR A 289 1.48 -3.23 -10.92
CA THR A 289 2.72 -3.34 -10.16
C THR A 289 2.56 -4.34 -9.00
N PRO A 290 3.61 -5.10 -8.65
CA PRO A 290 3.51 -6.20 -7.70
C PRO A 290 3.66 -5.73 -6.24
N HIS A 291 2.76 -4.86 -5.78
CA HIS A 291 2.71 -4.31 -4.43
C HIS A 291 4.04 -3.65 -4.00
N ILE A 292 4.52 -2.74 -4.85
CA ILE A 292 5.83 -2.08 -4.68
C ILE A 292 5.73 -0.61 -4.27
N GLY A 293 4.53 -0.08 -4.04
CA GLY A 293 4.34 1.33 -3.70
C GLY A 293 5.22 1.81 -2.54
N GLY A 294 5.45 0.94 -1.56
CA GLY A 294 6.34 1.19 -0.43
C GLY A 294 7.72 0.54 -0.53
N SER A 295 8.11 -0.02 -1.66
CA SER A 295 9.33 -0.82 -1.82
C SER A 295 10.42 0.00 -2.51
N THR A 296 11.04 0.92 -1.77
CA THR A 296 12.25 1.66 -2.17
C THR A 296 13.44 1.24 -1.30
N GLN A 297 14.63 1.73 -1.60
CA GLN A 297 15.83 1.43 -0.81
C GLN A 297 15.90 2.24 0.49
N GLU A 298 15.23 3.37 0.56
CA GLU A 298 15.10 4.20 1.75
C GLU A 298 14.20 3.58 2.79
#